data_7f3478b707864919a0065315cfe4c4a9
#
_entry.id   7f3478b707864919a0065315cfe4c4a9
#
_cell.length_a   1.000
_cell.length_b   1.000
_cell.length_c   1.000
_cell.angle_alpha   90.00
_cell.angle_beta   90.00
_cell.angle_gamma   90.00
#
_symmetry.space_group_name_H-M   'P 1'
#
loop_
_entity.id
_entity.type
_entity.pdbx_description
1 polymer ?
#
loop_
_entity_poly.entity_id
_entity_poly.type
_entity_poly.pdbx_seq_one_letter_code
_entity_poly.pdbx_strand_id
1 'polypeptide(L)'
;MKSFKDYIFEAMGRKRIIMIGGPGSGKSTYSEIITKKLDIPHIYTGDMMRKLAKTNDQVKDLLAKGKFAPTDIVINAVLDRLEKPDAQKGYIFDGFPRNIEQAKAMEEKGIKYDYVIYLDVSEEEVIRRLTARGRADDKPEIIKNRLKVFERETAPLLDYYKDELIKIKAEGKPKEEIAQTIMDKTKWRRH
;
A
#
# COMPACT_ATOMS: atom_id res chain seq x y z
N MET A 1 -0.99 10.31 -31.80
CA MET A 1 -1.80 11.45 -31.31
C MET A 1 -2.24 11.09 -29.92
N LYS A 2 -1.88 11.90 -28.89
CA LYS A 2 -2.32 11.65 -27.49
C LYS A 2 -3.84 11.85 -27.41
N SER A 3 -4.53 10.98 -26.69
CA SER A 3 -5.97 11.12 -26.48
C SER A 3 -6.27 12.32 -25.53
N PHE A 4 -7.52 12.82 -25.57
CA PHE A 4 -7.97 13.84 -24.62
C PHE A 4 -7.79 13.39 -23.16
N LYS A 5 -7.95 12.08 -22.88
CA LYS A 5 -7.62 11.50 -21.57
C LYS A 5 -6.15 11.62 -21.21
N ASP A 6 -5.23 11.44 -22.15
CA ASP A 6 -3.79 11.56 -21.90
C ASP A 6 -3.42 13.02 -21.57
N TYR A 7 -4.05 14.00 -22.23
CA TYR A 7 -3.90 15.43 -21.90
C TYR A 7 -4.41 15.77 -20.51
N ILE A 8 -5.56 15.23 -20.11
CA ILE A 8 -6.08 15.40 -18.75
C ILE A 8 -5.17 14.74 -17.73
N PHE A 9 -4.64 13.55 -18.00
CA PHE A 9 -3.70 12.86 -17.12
C PHE A 9 -2.39 13.62 -16.95
N GLU A 10 -1.86 14.22 -18.02
CA GLU A 10 -0.67 15.09 -17.94
C GLU A 10 -0.96 16.39 -17.17
N ALA A 11 -2.12 16.99 -17.37
CA ALA A 11 -2.55 18.22 -16.67
C ALA A 11 -2.87 17.98 -15.19
N MET A 12 -3.33 16.75 -14.82
CA MET A 12 -3.65 16.37 -13.43
C MET A 12 -2.46 15.82 -12.65
N GLY A 13 -1.29 15.65 -13.31
CA GLY A 13 -0.09 15.05 -12.71
C GLY A 13 -0.22 13.54 -12.49
N ARG A 14 0.92 12.86 -12.44
CA ARG A 14 0.97 11.42 -12.10
C ARG A 14 0.57 11.25 -10.64
N LYS A 15 -0.20 10.20 -10.33
CA LYS A 15 -0.60 9.89 -8.95
C LYS A 15 0.07 8.59 -8.50
N ARG A 16 1.16 8.75 -7.75
CA ARG A 16 1.89 7.64 -7.16
C ARG A 16 1.71 7.73 -5.65
N ILE A 17 0.96 6.77 -5.12
CA ILE A 17 0.48 6.80 -3.74
C ILE A 17 1.07 5.63 -2.97
N ILE A 18 1.63 5.90 -1.80
CA ILE A 18 1.98 4.90 -0.79
C ILE A 18 0.84 4.82 0.21
N MET A 19 0.28 3.61 0.40
CA MET A 19 -0.75 3.34 1.41
C MET A 19 -0.13 2.63 2.60
N ILE A 20 -0.05 3.32 3.74
CA ILE A 20 0.41 2.79 5.02
C ILE A 20 -0.80 2.52 5.92
N GLY A 21 -0.74 1.48 6.72
CA GLY A 21 -1.78 1.13 7.69
C GLY A 21 -1.65 -0.31 8.17
N GLY A 22 -2.17 -0.58 9.34
CA GLY A 22 -2.15 -1.91 9.96
C GLY A 22 -2.89 -2.97 9.15
N PRO A 23 -2.76 -4.24 9.53
CA PRO A 23 -3.62 -5.30 8.99
C PRO A 23 -5.08 -4.92 9.28
N GLY A 24 -5.99 -5.16 8.34
CA GLY A 24 -7.42 -4.79 8.52
C GLY A 24 -7.77 -3.31 8.38
N SER A 25 -6.81 -2.42 8.15
CA SER A 25 -7.08 -0.97 7.98
C SER A 25 -7.84 -0.62 6.70
N GLY A 26 -7.98 -1.55 5.75
CA GLY A 26 -8.73 -1.33 4.51
C GLY A 26 -7.88 -0.89 3.31
N LYS A 27 -6.54 -0.92 3.40
CA LYS A 27 -5.64 -0.54 2.29
C LYS A 27 -6.09 -1.09 0.94
N SER A 28 -6.21 -2.41 0.82
CA SER A 28 -6.59 -3.04 -0.44
C SER A 28 -7.98 -2.61 -0.93
N THR A 29 -8.94 -2.49 -0.02
CA THR A 29 -10.30 -2.05 -0.35
C THR A 29 -10.32 -0.64 -0.94
N TYR A 30 -9.64 0.30 -0.29
CA TYR A 30 -9.58 1.68 -0.78
C TYR A 30 -8.72 1.79 -2.04
N SER A 31 -7.60 1.06 -2.11
CA SER A 31 -6.77 1.01 -3.32
C SER A 31 -7.56 0.52 -4.52
N GLU A 32 -8.36 -0.55 -4.39
CA GLU A 32 -9.21 -1.06 -5.47
C GLU A 32 -10.26 -0.05 -5.95
N ILE A 33 -10.90 0.68 -5.02
CA ILE A 33 -11.87 1.72 -5.38
C ILE A 33 -11.18 2.87 -6.13
N ILE A 34 -10.05 3.34 -5.61
CA ILE A 34 -9.33 4.49 -6.15
C ILE A 34 -8.71 4.15 -7.52
N THR A 35 -8.06 3.00 -7.65
CA THR A 35 -7.41 2.59 -8.90
C THR A 35 -8.40 2.42 -10.04
N LYS A 36 -9.61 1.91 -9.77
CA LYS A 36 -10.70 1.85 -10.76
C LYS A 36 -11.14 3.22 -11.23
N LYS A 37 -11.22 4.22 -10.32
CA LYS A 37 -11.62 5.58 -10.66
C LYS A 37 -10.53 6.37 -11.40
N LEU A 38 -9.26 6.11 -11.07
CA LEU A 38 -8.12 6.84 -11.61
C LEU A 38 -7.48 6.14 -12.84
N ASP A 39 -7.90 4.93 -13.18
CA ASP A 39 -7.32 4.09 -14.24
C ASP A 39 -5.80 3.91 -14.07
N ILE A 40 -5.36 3.62 -12.84
CA ILE A 40 -3.98 3.33 -12.47
C ILE A 40 -3.87 1.96 -11.80
N PRO A 41 -2.72 1.27 -11.85
CA PRO A 41 -2.58 -0.05 -11.24
C PRO A 41 -2.53 -0.01 -9.71
N HIS A 42 -3.13 -1.05 -9.10
CA HIS A 42 -2.93 -1.42 -7.72
C HIS A 42 -1.73 -2.37 -7.62
N ILE A 43 -0.63 -1.92 -7.03
CA ILE A 43 0.57 -2.71 -6.83
C ILE A 43 0.56 -3.25 -5.41
N TYR A 44 0.03 -4.47 -5.26
CA TYR A 44 -0.10 -5.15 -3.98
C TYR A 44 1.07 -6.11 -3.77
N THR A 45 2.09 -5.67 -3.05
CA THR A 45 3.30 -6.47 -2.81
C THR A 45 3.05 -7.76 -2.03
N GLY A 46 2.05 -7.77 -1.16
CA GLY A 46 1.64 -8.98 -0.47
C GLY A 46 1.20 -10.11 -1.42
N ASP A 47 0.50 -9.80 -2.51
CA ASP A 47 0.14 -10.77 -3.52
C ASP A 47 1.33 -11.19 -4.39
N MET A 48 2.18 -10.23 -4.75
CA MET A 48 3.41 -10.49 -5.49
C MET A 48 4.30 -11.48 -4.74
N MET A 49 4.50 -11.28 -3.44
CA MET A 49 5.30 -12.19 -2.61
C MET A 49 4.64 -13.57 -2.43
N ARG A 50 3.32 -13.66 -2.30
CA ARG A 50 2.60 -14.94 -2.28
C ARG A 50 2.72 -15.71 -3.60
N LYS A 51 2.72 -15.01 -4.74
CA LYS A 51 2.96 -15.63 -6.05
C LYS A 51 4.39 -16.14 -6.14
N LEU A 52 5.36 -15.35 -5.72
CA LEU A 52 6.78 -15.72 -5.73
C LEU A 52 7.06 -16.91 -4.78
N ALA A 53 6.37 -16.99 -3.65
CA ALA A 53 6.48 -18.11 -2.70
C ALA A 53 6.09 -19.48 -3.28
N LYS A 54 5.42 -19.52 -4.44
CA LYS A 54 5.12 -20.79 -5.12
C LYS A 54 6.35 -21.41 -5.78
N THR A 55 7.38 -20.62 -6.07
CA THR A 55 8.60 -21.03 -6.76
C THR A 55 9.88 -20.66 -6.01
N ASN A 56 9.76 -19.99 -4.85
CA ASN A 56 10.90 -19.58 -4.02
C ASN A 56 10.67 -20.02 -2.58
N ASP A 57 11.37 -21.07 -2.15
CA ASP A 57 11.21 -21.67 -0.83
C ASP A 57 11.62 -20.72 0.31
N GLN A 58 12.65 -19.87 0.11
CA GLN A 58 13.06 -18.87 1.10
C GLN A 58 11.90 -17.89 1.41
N VAL A 59 11.27 -17.36 0.35
CA VAL A 59 10.12 -16.46 0.50
C VAL A 59 8.96 -17.19 1.14
N LYS A 60 8.67 -18.41 0.72
CA LYS A 60 7.62 -19.27 1.29
C LYS A 60 7.79 -19.46 2.79
N ASP A 61 8.99 -19.82 3.24
CA ASP A 61 9.28 -20.07 4.66
C ASP A 61 9.17 -18.81 5.51
N LEU A 62 9.62 -17.66 4.99
CA LEU A 62 9.49 -16.38 5.68
C LEU A 62 8.02 -15.95 5.83
N LEU A 63 7.25 -16.06 4.74
CA LEU A 63 5.82 -15.72 4.79
C LEU A 63 5.02 -16.64 5.71
N ALA A 64 5.35 -17.94 5.74
CA ALA A 64 4.73 -18.91 6.66
C ALA A 64 4.97 -18.56 8.14
N LYS A 65 6.11 -17.94 8.44
CA LYS A 65 6.47 -17.43 9.78
C LYS A 65 5.94 -16.02 10.05
N GLY A 66 5.14 -15.45 9.16
CA GLY A 66 4.64 -14.07 9.27
C GLY A 66 5.71 -12.98 9.13
N LYS A 67 6.88 -13.32 8.59
CA LYS A 67 7.97 -12.38 8.32
C LYS A 67 7.84 -11.75 6.94
N PHE A 68 8.54 -10.64 6.72
CA PHE A 68 8.64 -10.04 5.40
C PHE A 68 9.66 -10.78 4.53
N ALA A 69 9.45 -10.74 3.22
CA ALA A 69 10.45 -11.18 2.27
C ALA A 69 11.67 -10.23 2.31
N PRO A 70 12.88 -10.70 1.91
CA PRO A 70 14.08 -9.87 1.84
C PRO A 70 13.85 -8.62 0.99
N THR A 71 14.47 -7.51 1.40
CA THR A 71 14.27 -6.19 0.78
C THR A 71 14.64 -6.19 -0.70
N ASP A 72 15.73 -6.81 -1.07
CA ASP A 72 16.20 -6.93 -2.45
C ASP A 72 15.19 -7.67 -3.35
N ILE A 73 14.61 -8.75 -2.85
CA ILE A 73 13.56 -9.52 -3.56
C ILE A 73 12.31 -8.65 -3.76
N VAL A 74 11.89 -7.92 -2.73
CA VAL A 74 10.72 -7.03 -2.84
C VAL A 74 10.98 -5.89 -3.82
N ILE A 75 12.14 -5.24 -3.73
CA ILE A 75 12.53 -4.13 -4.61
C ILE A 75 12.58 -4.59 -6.08
N ASN A 76 13.22 -5.71 -6.37
CA ASN A 76 13.30 -6.23 -7.74
C ASN A 76 11.91 -6.52 -8.30
N ALA A 77 11.05 -7.17 -7.54
CA ALA A 77 9.68 -7.43 -7.96
C ALA A 77 8.87 -6.13 -8.20
N VAL A 78 9.09 -5.10 -7.38
CA VAL A 78 8.47 -3.79 -7.57
C VAL A 78 8.99 -3.11 -8.83
N LEU A 79 10.31 -3.13 -9.08
CA LEU A 79 10.90 -2.56 -10.29
C LEU A 79 10.35 -3.22 -11.55
N ASP A 80 10.35 -4.56 -11.61
CA ASP A 80 9.76 -5.32 -12.72
C ASP A 80 8.29 -4.96 -12.97
N ARG A 81 7.53 -4.70 -11.89
CA ARG A 81 6.13 -4.28 -11.98
C ARG A 81 6.00 -2.85 -12.51
N LEU A 82 6.89 -1.95 -12.15
CA LEU A 82 6.90 -0.55 -12.59
C LEU A 82 7.30 -0.38 -14.05
N GLU A 83 8.00 -1.34 -14.64
CA GLU A 83 8.32 -1.35 -16.08
C GLU A 83 7.09 -1.55 -16.97
N LYS A 84 5.98 -2.05 -16.42
CA LYS A 84 4.76 -2.25 -17.19
C LYS A 84 4.15 -0.90 -17.63
N PRO A 85 3.63 -0.81 -18.87
CA PRO A 85 3.12 0.46 -19.42
C PRO A 85 2.01 1.11 -18.59
N ASP A 86 1.18 0.32 -17.89
CA ASP A 86 0.09 0.81 -17.06
C ASP A 86 0.59 1.60 -15.85
N ALA A 87 1.80 1.30 -15.33
CA ALA A 87 2.39 2.00 -14.20
C ALA A 87 2.93 3.40 -14.54
N GLN A 88 3.08 3.72 -15.83
CA GLN A 88 3.59 5.02 -16.26
C GLN A 88 2.63 6.18 -15.96
N LYS A 89 1.34 5.90 -15.82
CA LYS A 89 0.29 6.90 -15.50
C LYS A 89 0.21 7.20 -13.99
N GLY A 90 0.78 6.36 -13.16
CA GLY A 90 0.71 6.40 -11.70
C GLY A 90 0.45 5.01 -11.14
N TYR A 91 0.35 4.90 -9.83
CA TYR A 91 0.10 3.63 -9.12
C TYR A 91 -0.26 3.85 -7.65
N ILE A 92 -0.83 2.82 -7.06
CA ILE A 92 -0.94 2.75 -5.60
C ILE A 92 -0.14 1.56 -5.11
N PHE A 93 0.83 1.82 -4.23
CA PHE A 93 1.49 0.78 -3.46
C PHE A 93 0.65 0.39 -2.25
N ASP A 94 0.29 -0.87 -2.16
CA ASP A 94 -0.35 -1.48 -1.00
C ASP A 94 0.62 -2.49 -0.36
N GLY A 95 1.06 -2.17 0.86
CA GLY A 95 2.01 -2.97 1.60
C GLY A 95 3.46 -2.85 1.13
N PHE A 96 3.83 -1.71 0.56
CA PHE A 96 5.21 -1.31 0.22
C PHE A 96 5.33 0.22 0.30
N PRO A 97 6.42 0.76 0.90
CA PRO A 97 7.36 0.01 1.75
C PRO A 97 6.70 -0.50 3.04
N ARG A 98 7.28 -1.55 3.65
CA ARG A 98 6.80 -2.11 4.94
C ARG A 98 7.69 -1.77 6.12
N ASN A 99 8.91 -1.33 5.89
CA ASN A 99 9.86 -0.91 6.91
C ASN A 99 10.81 0.16 6.35
N ILE A 100 11.64 0.72 7.23
CA ILE A 100 12.61 1.78 6.88
C ILE A 100 13.63 1.30 5.86
N GLU A 101 14.07 0.04 5.93
CA GLU A 101 15.02 -0.53 4.98
C GLU A 101 14.45 -0.52 3.55
N GLN A 102 13.19 -0.94 3.39
CA GLN A 102 12.52 -0.88 2.10
C GLN A 102 12.28 0.56 1.62
N ALA A 103 11.99 1.50 2.53
CA ALA A 103 11.80 2.90 2.17
C ALA A 103 13.12 3.51 1.63
N LYS A 104 14.24 3.27 2.31
CA LYS A 104 15.56 3.71 1.85
C LYS A 104 15.96 3.07 0.52
N ALA A 105 15.78 1.75 0.39
CA ALA A 105 16.07 1.05 -0.86
C ALA A 105 15.19 1.55 -2.02
N MET A 106 13.93 1.93 -1.75
CA MET A 106 13.04 2.56 -2.72
C MET A 106 13.62 3.90 -3.22
N GLU A 107 14.11 4.74 -2.32
CA GLU A 107 14.73 6.03 -2.67
C GLU A 107 16.03 5.84 -3.46
N GLU A 108 16.91 4.95 -3.01
CA GLU A 108 18.16 4.60 -3.69
C GLU A 108 17.95 4.11 -5.12
N LYS A 109 16.88 3.35 -5.36
CA LYS A 109 16.48 2.88 -6.69
C LYS A 109 15.68 3.91 -7.50
N GLY A 110 15.45 5.10 -6.96
CA GLY A 110 14.74 6.18 -7.63
C GLY A 110 13.25 5.91 -7.87
N ILE A 111 12.64 4.98 -7.12
CA ILE A 111 11.21 4.71 -7.16
C ILE A 111 10.48 5.91 -6.57
N LYS A 112 9.65 6.58 -7.36
CA LYS A 112 9.00 7.84 -6.99
C LYS A 112 7.63 7.62 -6.36
N TYR A 113 7.23 8.53 -5.49
CA TYR A 113 5.86 8.68 -4.98
C TYR A 113 5.52 10.18 -4.90
N ASP A 114 4.23 10.47 -4.84
CA ASP A 114 3.71 11.84 -4.77
C ASP A 114 2.94 12.08 -3.46
N TYR A 115 2.40 10.99 -2.86
CA TYR A 115 1.59 11.05 -1.65
C TYR A 115 1.85 9.84 -0.75
N VAL A 116 1.90 10.08 0.56
CA VAL A 116 1.94 9.03 1.58
C VAL A 116 0.67 9.13 2.41
N ILE A 117 -0.17 8.11 2.34
CA ILE A 117 -1.45 8.03 3.04
C ILE A 117 -1.34 7.06 4.20
N TYR A 118 -1.64 7.50 5.40
CA TYR A 118 -1.79 6.64 6.56
C TYR A 118 -3.26 6.43 6.89
N LEU A 119 -3.69 5.19 6.87
CA LEU A 119 -5.04 4.78 7.29
C LEU A 119 -5.05 4.53 8.79
N ASP A 120 -5.58 5.48 9.54
CA ASP A 120 -5.73 5.42 10.98
C ASP A 120 -7.04 4.70 11.34
N VAL A 121 -6.91 3.56 12.00
CA VAL A 121 -8.02 2.72 12.43
C VAL A 121 -7.71 2.20 13.82
N SER A 122 -8.70 2.23 14.70
CA SER A 122 -8.57 1.70 16.06
C SER A 122 -8.29 0.20 16.06
N GLU A 123 -7.59 -0.29 17.07
CA GLU A 123 -7.27 -1.71 17.22
C GLU A 123 -8.55 -2.55 17.29
N GLU A 124 -9.57 -2.07 18.00
CA GLU A 124 -10.88 -2.72 18.12
C GLU A 124 -11.53 -2.92 16.75
N GLU A 125 -11.55 -1.88 15.93
CA GLU A 125 -12.12 -1.94 14.59
C GLU A 125 -11.30 -2.85 13.66
N VAL A 126 -9.98 -2.83 13.78
CA VAL A 126 -9.08 -3.76 13.06
C VAL A 126 -9.42 -5.22 13.39
N ILE A 127 -9.53 -5.56 14.68
CA ILE A 127 -9.88 -6.91 15.13
C ILE A 127 -11.26 -7.30 14.59
N ARG A 128 -12.26 -6.42 14.73
CA ARG A 128 -13.61 -6.63 14.21
C ARG A 128 -13.60 -6.93 12.70
N ARG A 129 -12.88 -6.15 11.92
CA ARG A 129 -12.78 -6.33 10.45
C ARG A 129 -12.08 -7.61 10.06
N LEU A 130 -10.99 -7.96 10.73
CA LEU A 130 -10.24 -9.17 10.41
C LEU A 130 -11.02 -10.43 10.78
N THR A 131 -11.70 -10.43 11.93
CA THR A 131 -12.58 -11.52 12.34
C THR A 131 -13.73 -11.70 11.35
N ALA A 132 -14.38 -10.61 10.94
CA ALA A 132 -15.48 -10.65 9.97
C ALA A 132 -15.03 -11.10 8.57
N ARG A 133 -13.78 -10.88 8.19
CA ARG A 133 -13.21 -11.27 6.89
C ARG A 133 -13.06 -12.78 6.75
N GLY A 134 -12.71 -13.47 7.82
CA GLY A 134 -12.70 -14.93 7.90
C GLY A 134 -11.68 -15.65 7.02
N ARG A 135 -10.51 -15.04 6.73
CA ARG A 135 -9.42 -15.71 6.01
C ARG A 135 -8.73 -16.74 6.91
N ALA A 136 -8.03 -17.69 6.32
CA ALA A 136 -7.27 -18.71 7.08
C ALA A 136 -6.22 -18.10 8.02
N ASP A 137 -5.70 -16.91 7.70
CA ASP A 137 -4.74 -16.12 8.48
C ASP A 137 -5.39 -15.08 9.41
N ASP A 138 -6.72 -15.14 9.60
CA ASP A 138 -7.45 -14.24 10.51
C ASP A 138 -7.79 -14.88 11.85
N LYS A 139 -6.96 -15.84 12.31
CA LYS A 139 -7.05 -16.39 13.66
C LYS A 139 -6.54 -15.36 14.70
N PRO A 140 -7.12 -15.29 15.91
CA PRO A 140 -6.78 -14.28 16.91
C PRO A 140 -5.28 -14.16 17.20
N GLU A 141 -4.58 -15.28 17.31
CA GLU A 141 -3.13 -15.31 17.57
C GLU A 141 -2.33 -14.74 16.39
N ILE A 142 -2.74 -15.06 15.17
CA ILE A 142 -2.11 -14.54 13.94
C ILE A 142 -2.39 -13.05 13.80
N ILE A 143 -3.60 -12.59 14.07
CA ILE A 143 -3.97 -11.16 14.09
C ILE A 143 -3.08 -10.41 15.09
N LYS A 144 -2.97 -10.90 16.32
CA LYS A 144 -2.12 -10.30 17.35
C LYS A 144 -0.65 -10.22 16.94
N ASN A 145 -0.13 -11.27 16.31
CA ASN A 145 1.24 -11.26 15.81
C ASN A 145 1.42 -10.25 14.66
N ARG A 146 0.46 -10.14 13.75
CA ARG A 146 0.50 -9.17 12.64
C ARG A 146 0.43 -7.73 13.13
N LEU A 147 -0.32 -7.44 14.21
CA LEU A 147 -0.34 -6.13 14.85
C LEU A 147 1.03 -5.81 15.46
N LYS A 148 1.64 -6.72 16.20
CA LYS A 148 2.98 -6.54 16.74
C LYS A 148 4.04 -6.32 15.66
N VAL A 149 3.97 -7.06 14.56
CA VAL A 149 4.88 -6.87 13.42
C VAL A 149 4.67 -5.50 12.80
N PHE A 150 3.42 -5.04 12.64
CA PHE A 150 3.13 -3.71 12.15
C PHE A 150 3.73 -2.63 13.07
N GLU A 151 3.52 -2.70 14.36
CA GLU A 151 4.06 -1.73 15.34
C GLU A 151 5.58 -1.67 15.30
N ARG A 152 6.24 -2.83 15.26
CA ARG A 152 7.70 -2.91 15.28
C ARG A 152 8.35 -2.49 13.97
N GLU A 153 7.80 -2.93 12.84
CA GLU A 153 8.46 -2.82 11.53
C GLU A 153 7.90 -1.68 10.68
N THR A 154 6.57 -1.46 10.73
CA THR A 154 5.91 -0.55 9.79
C THR A 154 5.56 0.80 10.42
N ALA A 155 5.18 0.82 11.70
CA ALA A 155 4.85 2.08 12.38
C ALA A 155 6.01 3.11 12.36
N PRO A 156 7.30 2.74 12.40
CA PRO A 156 8.40 3.69 12.23
C PRO A 156 8.37 4.47 10.91
N LEU A 157 7.69 3.98 9.87
CA LEU A 157 7.50 4.73 8.63
C LEU A 157 6.66 5.99 8.83
N LEU A 158 5.81 6.05 9.86
CA LEU A 158 4.99 7.23 10.16
C LEU A 158 5.88 8.42 10.55
N ASP A 159 6.94 8.18 11.31
CA ASP A 159 7.94 9.19 11.64
C ASP A 159 8.84 9.51 10.44
N TYR A 160 9.21 8.49 9.66
CA TYR A 160 10.04 8.65 8.48
C TYR A 160 9.40 9.57 7.43
N TYR A 161 8.09 9.46 7.25
CA TYR A 161 7.31 10.27 6.30
C TYR A 161 6.52 11.41 6.96
N LYS A 162 6.79 11.77 8.21
CA LYS A 162 5.97 12.69 9.03
C LYS A 162 5.62 14.02 8.34
N ASP A 163 6.57 14.59 7.58
CA ASP A 163 6.41 15.91 6.96
C ASP A 163 5.50 15.89 5.72
N GLU A 164 5.25 14.72 5.14
CA GLU A 164 4.42 14.51 3.96
C GLU A 164 3.25 13.54 4.17
N LEU A 165 3.12 13.01 5.41
CA LEU A 165 2.11 12.02 5.76
C LEU A 165 0.71 12.63 5.81
N ILE A 166 -0.20 12.10 5.01
CA ILE A 166 -1.61 12.44 5.06
C ILE A 166 -2.36 11.38 5.88
N LYS A 167 -2.71 11.74 7.11
CA LYS A 167 -3.48 10.86 7.99
C LYS A 167 -4.97 10.90 7.65
N ILE A 168 -5.57 9.72 7.45
CA ILE A 168 -6.99 9.54 7.15
C ILE A 168 -7.61 8.63 8.21
N LYS A 169 -8.61 9.14 8.95
CA LYS A 169 -9.43 8.30 9.82
C LYS A 169 -10.28 7.37 8.94
N ALA A 170 -9.95 6.08 8.95
CA ALA A 170 -10.51 5.08 8.04
C ALA A 170 -11.53 4.17 8.74
N GLU A 171 -12.37 4.74 9.60
CA GLU A 171 -13.45 4.07 10.32
C GLU A 171 -14.67 4.98 10.48
N GLY A 172 -15.83 4.40 10.84
CA GLY A 172 -17.04 5.14 11.12
C GLY A 172 -17.78 5.70 9.89
N LYS A 173 -17.29 5.39 8.67
CA LYS A 173 -17.86 5.90 7.41
C LYS A 173 -17.92 4.79 6.35
N PRO A 174 -18.81 4.92 5.34
CA PRO A 174 -18.81 4.05 4.17
C PRO A 174 -17.45 4.06 3.45
N LYS A 175 -17.06 2.92 2.91
CA LYS A 175 -15.75 2.76 2.23
C LYS A 175 -15.58 3.68 1.02
N GLU A 176 -16.67 3.98 0.33
CA GLU A 176 -16.71 4.90 -0.80
C GLU A 176 -16.40 6.35 -0.39
N GLU A 177 -16.90 6.78 0.77
CA GLU A 177 -16.66 8.11 1.34
C GLU A 177 -15.20 8.26 1.78
N ILE A 178 -14.65 7.22 2.42
CA ILE A 178 -13.23 7.20 2.81
C ILE A 178 -12.34 7.24 1.57
N ALA A 179 -12.63 6.42 0.55
CA ALA A 179 -11.90 6.44 -0.72
C ALA A 179 -11.99 7.81 -1.41
N GLN A 180 -13.16 8.47 -1.37
CA GLN A 180 -13.32 9.82 -1.91
C GLN A 180 -12.49 10.83 -1.11
N THR A 181 -12.47 10.74 0.22
CA THR A 181 -11.63 11.58 1.09
C THR A 181 -10.15 11.44 0.73
N ILE A 182 -9.66 10.21 0.48
CA ILE A 182 -8.28 9.98 0.04
C ILE A 182 -8.02 10.67 -1.29
N MET A 183 -8.92 10.50 -2.28
CA MET A 183 -8.77 11.15 -3.58
C MET A 183 -8.78 12.68 -3.48
N ASP A 184 -9.62 13.24 -2.60
CA ASP A 184 -9.70 14.68 -2.40
C ASP A 184 -8.42 15.25 -1.75
N LYS A 185 -7.83 14.51 -0.82
CA LYS A 185 -6.55 14.88 -0.19
C LYS A 185 -5.35 14.73 -1.13
N THR A 186 -5.46 13.89 -2.14
CA THR A 186 -4.44 13.68 -3.17
C THR A 186 -4.73 14.48 -4.45
N LYS A 187 -5.68 15.41 -4.42
CA LYS A 187 -5.85 16.42 -5.45
C LYS A 187 -4.65 17.36 -5.41
N TRP A 188 -4.10 17.60 -6.57
CA TRP A 188 -2.93 18.42 -6.75
C TRP A 188 -3.08 19.79 -6.05
N ARG A 189 -2.17 20.13 -5.14
CA ARG A 189 -1.98 21.52 -4.73
C ARG A 189 -1.23 22.19 -5.88
N ARG A 190 -1.90 23.06 -6.62
CA ARG A 190 -1.20 24.01 -7.49
C ARG A 190 -0.26 24.82 -6.59
N HIS A 191 1.04 24.69 -6.83
CA HIS A 191 2.00 25.67 -6.37
C HIS A 191 1.93 26.92 -7.23
#